data_1903e36f0a74e40c55c7842916c667d5
#
_entry.id   1903e36f0a74e40c55c7842916c667d5
#
_cell.length_a   1.000
_cell.length_b   1.000
_cell.length_c   1.000
_cell.angle_alpha   90.00
_cell.angle_beta   90.00
_cell.angle_gamma   90.00
#
_symmetry.space_group_name_H-M   'P 1'
#
loop_
_entity.id
_entity.type
_entity.pdbx_description
1 polymer ?
#
loop_
_entity_poly.entity_id
_entity_poly.type
_entity_poly.pdbx_seq_one_letter_code
_entity_poly.pdbx_strand_id
1 'polypeptide(L)'
;MVAEVKEDKASRLNIRDETVQKGLPVLISDPDRLPLIELNYSPWSSCLKSLEQISRGLTAHDWLDQWEIQLRFQEWFRVLLRQNDPEIESPDDRARLQSSIRYIREHYDQPITVDDLAAEIRLTRSSYTRQFKEITGKLPLDYVNAVRLEHSKLLLQMTDDRLHDIAQNVGFNNEYYFGRRFKQYTGVSPGLYRRHHRQEVRVFAPYLEDFVLALGIKPVLQCSHRSWGRQQYLGLEDVPEFDVTRMDAGFNETNVPEFIMLNDGYKRWNLDRFEQVAPTFYMEHEGEDWRSILKSTADVLGKVNRVQDVIGAYEDKAVEAKEQLTRHMRGQTVAFLRISASEITLYGDQYGYVGPVLYQDLGLTPHVRVQQWASQSRRVGIGLEQLCQLEADHLFITFDNMDSAYPGEERKLLERDEWKRLPAVKSGHVYEVDFMTWMNYGVISHGKKIDDILQYLG
;
A
#
# COMPACT_ATOMS: atom_id res chain seq x y z
N MET A 1 50.74 21.69 16.70
CA MET A 1 50.73 22.22 15.31
C MET A 1 49.29 22.64 15.06
N VAL A 2 49.11 23.95 14.86
CA VAL A 2 47.77 24.54 14.72
C VAL A 2 47.29 24.21 13.31
N ALA A 3 46.08 23.62 13.20
CA ALA A 3 45.43 23.48 11.92
C ALA A 3 45.27 24.85 11.27
N GLU A 4 45.72 25.03 10.03
CA GLU A 4 45.61 26.27 9.29
C GLU A 4 44.14 26.60 9.03
N VAL A 5 43.62 27.56 9.77
CA VAL A 5 42.26 28.08 9.55
C VAL A 5 42.35 29.16 8.48
N LYS A 6 41.97 28.86 7.26
CA LYS A 6 41.77 29.86 6.21
C LYS A 6 40.52 30.67 6.46
N GLU A 7 40.69 31.94 6.59
CA GLU A 7 39.68 32.98 6.84
C GLU A 7 38.84 33.31 5.59
N ASP A 8 38.36 32.37 4.84
CA ASP A 8 37.33 32.71 3.85
C ASP A 8 36.41 31.52 3.55
N LYS A 9 35.13 31.72 3.86
CA LYS A 9 34.01 30.81 3.75
C LYS A 9 33.82 29.81 4.90
N ALA A 10 33.35 30.41 6.02
CA ALA A 10 32.49 29.75 7.04
C ALA A 10 32.65 28.26 7.29
N SER A 11 33.28 27.92 8.41
CA SER A 11 32.97 26.71 9.21
C SER A 11 33.42 25.35 8.71
N ARG A 12 34.54 25.17 8.00
CA ARG A 12 34.98 23.82 7.57
C ARG A 12 36.37 23.48 8.12
N LEU A 13 36.49 22.35 8.81
CA LEU A 13 37.76 21.82 9.33
C LEU A 13 38.21 20.63 8.48
N ASN A 14 39.48 20.61 8.06
CA ASN A 14 40.06 19.50 7.31
C ASN A 14 40.91 18.63 8.25
N ILE A 15 40.50 17.37 8.51
CA ILE A 15 41.12 16.47 9.47
C ILE A 15 42.10 15.49 8.77
N ARG A 16 42.70 15.82 7.64
CA ARG A 16 43.66 14.97 6.93
C ARG A 16 45.07 14.91 7.50
N ASP A 17 45.33 15.49 8.68
CA ASP A 17 46.66 15.48 9.25
C ASP A 17 46.92 14.21 10.07
N GLU A 18 47.92 13.40 9.68
CA GLU A 18 48.32 12.14 10.31
C GLU A 18 48.63 12.30 11.84
N THR A 19 48.89 13.51 12.30
CA THR A 19 49.16 13.83 13.71
C THR A 19 47.87 13.74 14.55
N VAL A 20 46.68 13.96 13.99
CA VAL A 20 45.40 13.86 14.68
C VAL A 20 44.98 12.40 14.86
N GLN A 21 45.38 11.53 13.95
CA GLN A 21 45.05 10.10 14.02
C GLN A 21 45.79 9.34 15.16
N LYS A 22 46.96 9.82 15.56
CA LYS A 22 47.76 9.19 16.64
C LYS A 22 47.30 9.53 18.06
N GLY A 23 46.42 10.48 18.23
CA GLY A 23 45.89 10.94 19.54
C GLY A 23 44.45 10.53 19.81
N LEU A 24 43.78 9.83 18.90
CA LEU A 24 42.41 9.39 19.10
C LEU A 24 42.32 8.19 20.06
N PRO A 25 41.52 8.25 21.12
CA PRO A 25 41.34 7.11 22.00
C PRO A 25 40.64 5.97 21.26
N VAL A 26 40.98 4.74 21.66
CA VAL A 26 40.62 3.41 21.13
C VAL A 26 39.09 3.13 21.05
N LEU A 27 38.22 4.11 20.96
CA LEU A 27 36.77 3.95 20.95
C LEU A 27 36.13 4.00 19.56
N ILE A 28 36.91 4.20 18.49
CA ILE A 28 36.38 4.14 17.12
C ILE A 28 36.82 2.80 16.53
N SER A 29 35.98 1.81 16.69
CA SER A 29 36.19 0.46 16.18
C SER A 29 36.00 0.33 14.65
N ASP A 30 35.64 1.42 13.98
CA ASP A 30 35.40 1.44 12.55
C ASP A 30 35.88 2.79 11.95
N PRO A 31 37.09 2.83 11.35
CA PRO A 31 37.63 4.05 10.73
C PRO A 31 36.84 4.49 9.47
N ASP A 32 36.02 3.63 8.87
CA ASP A 32 35.23 3.94 7.67
C ASP A 32 33.96 4.74 7.99
N ARG A 33 33.59 4.87 9.29
CA ARG A 33 32.46 5.72 9.75
C ARG A 33 32.78 7.19 9.92
N LEU A 34 34.02 7.60 9.81
CA LEU A 34 34.37 9.01 9.85
C LEU A 34 34.18 9.62 8.44
N PRO A 35 33.31 10.66 8.29
CA PRO A 35 33.20 11.38 7.05
C PRO A 35 34.53 12.10 6.78
N LEU A 36 35.32 11.54 5.87
CA LEU A 36 36.75 11.83 5.70
C LEU A 36 37.05 13.17 5.05
N ILE A 37 36.08 14.06 4.72
CA ILE A 37 36.39 15.18 3.84
C ILE A 37 36.08 16.55 4.44
N GLU A 38 34.92 16.78 5.03
CA GLU A 38 34.59 18.09 5.61
C GLU A 38 33.55 17.96 6.72
N LEU A 39 33.83 18.52 7.90
CA LEU A 39 32.93 18.51 9.04
C LEU A 39 32.43 19.93 9.34
N ASN A 40 31.12 20.05 9.59
CA ASN A 40 30.51 21.33 9.97
C ASN A 40 30.42 21.44 11.50
N TYR A 41 30.66 22.64 12.03
CA TYR A 41 30.48 22.96 13.44
C TYR A 41 29.69 24.26 13.61
N SER A 42 28.60 24.22 14.35
CA SER A 42 27.77 25.40 14.61
C SER A 42 27.44 25.53 16.11
N PRO A 43 27.53 26.73 16.73
CA PRO A 43 28.07 27.95 16.12
C PRO A 43 29.60 27.95 16.06
N TRP A 44 30.18 28.50 14.99
CA TRP A 44 31.62 28.52 14.77
C TRP A 44 32.42 29.19 15.89
N SER A 45 31.83 30.22 16.50
CA SER A 45 32.44 30.92 17.68
C SER A 45 32.68 29.97 18.87
N SER A 46 31.79 29.00 19.10
CA SER A 46 31.96 27.98 20.15
C SER A 46 33.06 26.99 19.79
N CYS A 47 33.20 26.63 18.52
CA CYS A 47 34.26 25.77 18.03
C CYS A 47 35.64 26.43 18.31
N LEU A 48 35.82 27.67 17.86
CA LEU A 48 37.07 28.42 18.09
C LEU A 48 37.41 28.53 19.55
N LYS A 49 36.44 28.91 20.40
CA LYS A 49 36.65 29.04 21.86
C LYS A 49 37.10 27.71 22.49
N SER A 50 36.50 26.60 22.10
CA SER A 50 36.88 25.28 22.59
C SER A 50 38.28 24.85 22.13
N LEU A 51 38.61 25.09 20.86
CA LEU A 51 39.94 24.81 20.29
C LEU A 51 41.03 25.67 20.94
N GLU A 52 40.77 26.97 21.20
CA GLU A 52 41.69 27.82 21.93
C GLU A 52 41.95 27.33 23.37
N GLN A 53 40.91 26.91 24.08
CA GLN A 53 41.05 26.38 25.43
C GLN A 53 41.85 25.05 25.44
N ILE A 54 41.59 24.17 24.50
CA ILE A 54 42.36 22.92 24.33
C ILE A 54 43.82 23.23 23.99
N SER A 55 44.07 24.14 23.03
CA SER A 55 45.41 24.51 22.59
C SER A 55 46.26 25.14 23.71
N ARG A 56 45.68 26.05 24.52
CA ARG A 56 46.36 26.66 25.68
C ARG A 56 46.74 25.62 26.73
N GLY A 57 45.99 24.58 26.89
CA GLY A 57 46.24 23.56 27.87
C GLY A 57 47.24 22.46 27.43
N LEU A 58 47.54 22.34 26.13
CA LEU A 58 48.53 21.35 25.64
C LEU A 58 49.96 21.55 26.18
N THR A 59 50.27 22.69 26.76
CA THR A 59 51.55 23.00 27.39
C THR A 59 51.57 22.77 28.92
N ALA A 60 50.48 22.26 29.49
CA ALA A 60 50.38 21.95 30.89
C ALA A 60 51.30 20.77 31.27
N HIS A 61 52.01 20.92 32.37
CA HIS A 61 52.97 19.92 32.81
C HIS A 61 52.40 19.01 33.91
N ASP A 62 51.26 19.38 34.50
CA ASP A 62 50.60 18.55 35.52
C ASP A 62 49.69 17.53 34.84
N TRP A 63 49.68 16.32 35.37
CA TRP A 63 48.90 15.21 34.85
C TRP A 63 47.37 15.42 34.98
N LEU A 64 46.94 16.18 36.02
CA LEU A 64 45.53 16.53 36.22
C LEU A 64 45.04 17.53 35.16
N ASP A 65 45.84 18.51 34.83
CA ASP A 65 45.57 19.48 33.78
C ASP A 65 45.53 18.80 32.39
N GLN A 66 46.45 17.86 32.16
CA GLN A 66 46.46 17.06 30.92
C GLN A 66 45.18 16.21 30.80
N TRP A 67 44.70 15.62 31.91
CA TRP A 67 43.48 14.90 31.96
C TRP A 67 42.25 15.76 31.67
N GLU A 68 42.18 16.98 32.24
CA GLU A 68 41.09 17.93 31.97
C GLU A 68 41.04 18.35 30.54
N ILE A 69 42.18 18.57 29.91
CA ILE A 69 42.26 18.90 28.48
C ILE A 69 41.76 17.77 27.60
N GLN A 70 42.09 16.53 27.94
CA GLN A 70 41.63 15.37 27.23
C GLN A 70 40.10 15.22 27.32
N LEU A 71 39.50 15.47 28.47
CA LEU A 71 38.05 15.52 28.63
C LEU A 71 37.40 16.61 27.78
N ARG A 72 37.99 17.80 27.76
CA ARG A 72 37.50 18.90 26.92
C ARG A 72 37.61 18.61 25.44
N PHE A 73 38.66 17.94 25.00
CA PHE A 73 38.82 17.50 23.64
C PHE A 73 37.77 16.45 23.27
N GLN A 74 37.54 15.46 24.13
CA GLN A 74 36.52 14.43 23.90
C GLN A 74 35.13 15.05 23.79
N GLU A 75 34.78 16.02 24.66
CA GLU A 75 33.49 16.71 24.60
C GLU A 75 33.31 17.52 23.34
N TRP A 76 34.34 18.29 22.94
CA TRP A 76 34.35 19.05 21.68
C TRP A 76 34.18 18.10 20.48
N PHE A 77 34.91 16.99 20.47
CA PHE A 77 34.86 15.99 19.39
C PHE A 77 33.50 15.27 19.34
N ARG A 78 32.93 15.00 20.48
CA ARG A 78 31.57 14.41 20.59
C ARG A 78 30.52 15.35 19.98
N VAL A 79 30.60 16.64 20.22
CA VAL A 79 29.73 17.66 19.64
C VAL A 79 29.91 17.71 18.12
N LEU A 80 31.18 17.71 17.66
CA LEU A 80 31.50 17.69 16.23
C LEU A 80 30.91 16.46 15.53
N LEU A 81 31.10 15.27 16.08
CA LEU A 81 30.54 14.05 15.52
C LEU A 81 29.01 14.10 15.48
N ARG A 82 28.34 14.53 16.57
CA ARG A 82 26.88 14.66 16.62
C ARG A 82 26.32 15.60 15.54
N GLN A 83 27.03 16.66 15.20
CA GLN A 83 26.58 17.60 14.18
C GLN A 83 26.78 17.10 12.75
N ASN A 84 27.58 16.05 12.56
CA ASN A 84 27.98 15.54 11.26
C ASN A 84 27.60 14.09 11.00
N ASP A 85 27.06 13.39 12.00
CA ASP A 85 26.57 12.02 11.84
C ASP A 85 25.12 12.04 11.34
N PRO A 86 24.85 11.58 10.12
CA PRO A 86 23.50 11.54 9.58
C PRO A 86 22.61 10.49 10.25
N GLU A 87 23.18 9.55 11.03
CA GLU A 87 22.43 8.49 11.69
C GLU A 87 22.11 8.78 13.18
N ILE A 88 22.76 9.76 13.79
CA ILE A 88 22.46 10.17 15.17
C ILE A 88 21.40 11.27 15.17
N GLU A 89 20.14 10.91 14.93
CA GLU A 89 19.02 11.73 15.41
C GLU A 89 19.16 11.89 16.94
N SER A 90 19.28 13.12 17.41
CA SER A 90 19.22 13.31 18.86
C SER A 90 17.85 12.82 19.34
N PRO A 91 17.76 12.10 20.46
CA PRO A 91 16.46 11.72 21.04
C PRO A 91 15.53 12.94 21.25
N ASP A 92 16.10 14.12 21.34
CA ASP A 92 15.42 15.40 21.47
C ASP A 92 14.79 15.88 20.14
N ASP A 93 15.42 15.66 18.98
CA ASP A 93 14.87 16.08 17.68
C ASP A 93 13.67 15.25 17.27
N ARG A 94 13.68 13.96 17.57
CA ARG A 94 12.52 13.08 17.33
C ARG A 94 11.34 13.45 18.24
N ALA A 95 11.61 13.75 19.51
CA ALA A 95 10.60 14.22 20.44
C ALA A 95 10.01 15.56 20.01
N ARG A 96 10.85 16.50 19.53
CA ARG A 96 10.41 17.80 18.98
C ARG A 96 9.58 17.65 17.72
N LEU A 97 9.95 16.74 16.81
CA LEU A 97 9.14 16.45 15.62
C LEU A 97 7.79 15.84 16.00
N GLN A 98 7.74 14.98 17.01
CA GLN A 98 6.46 14.44 17.52
C GLN A 98 5.60 15.54 18.15
N SER A 99 6.20 16.52 18.84
CA SER A 99 5.46 17.69 19.36
C SER A 99 4.90 18.55 18.23
N SER A 100 5.66 18.77 17.15
CA SER A 100 5.18 19.47 15.96
C SER A 100 4.04 18.74 15.26
N ILE A 101 4.10 17.41 15.15
CA ILE A 101 3.00 16.60 14.61
C ILE A 101 1.74 16.74 15.49
N ARG A 102 1.90 16.75 16.80
CA ARG A 102 0.79 16.97 17.75
C ARG A 102 0.21 18.36 17.57
N TYR A 103 1.05 19.37 17.51
CA TYR A 103 0.63 20.77 17.27
C TYR A 103 -0.22 20.89 16.00
N ILE A 104 0.21 20.29 14.89
CA ILE A 104 -0.58 20.27 13.65
C ILE A 104 -1.97 19.65 13.87
N ARG A 105 -2.07 18.57 14.64
CA ARG A 105 -3.36 17.90 14.91
C ARG A 105 -4.30 18.71 15.80
N GLU A 106 -3.74 19.53 16.68
CA GLU A 106 -4.50 20.36 17.61
C GLU A 106 -4.88 21.72 17.03
N HIS A 107 -4.12 22.23 16.04
CA HIS A 107 -4.27 23.58 15.47
C HIS A 107 -4.43 23.58 13.95
N TYR A 108 -4.89 22.46 13.37
CA TYR A 108 -5.01 22.30 11.91
C TYR A 108 -5.89 23.35 11.23
N ASP A 109 -6.85 23.90 11.92
CA ASP A 109 -7.80 24.94 11.48
C ASP A 109 -7.15 26.33 11.34
N GLN A 110 -5.99 26.55 11.94
CA GLN A 110 -5.29 27.80 11.93
C GLN A 110 -4.31 27.92 10.72
N PRO A 111 -3.90 29.14 10.37
CA PRO A 111 -2.82 29.33 9.39
C PRO A 111 -1.53 28.68 9.88
N ILE A 112 -1.04 27.67 9.19
CA ILE A 112 0.21 26.96 9.48
C ILE A 112 1.15 27.11 8.30
N THR A 113 2.39 27.57 8.56
CA THR A 113 3.47 27.57 7.57
C THR A 113 4.58 26.60 7.98
N VAL A 114 5.33 26.12 6.98
CA VAL A 114 6.48 25.22 7.25
C VAL A 114 7.57 25.96 8.02
N ASP A 115 7.70 27.26 7.80
CA ASP A 115 8.71 28.09 8.46
C ASP A 115 8.40 28.24 9.95
N ASP A 116 7.13 28.44 10.33
CA ASP A 116 6.69 28.51 11.74
C ASP A 116 6.95 27.17 12.45
N LEU A 117 6.55 26.06 11.83
CA LEU A 117 6.75 24.73 12.40
C LEU A 117 8.24 24.39 12.59
N ALA A 118 9.08 24.76 11.63
CA ALA A 118 10.52 24.56 11.71
C ALA A 118 11.16 25.43 12.80
N ALA A 119 10.75 26.70 12.89
CA ALA A 119 11.25 27.65 13.88
C ALA A 119 10.88 27.23 15.31
N GLU A 120 9.65 26.74 15.54
CA GLU A 120 9.17 26.26 16.84
C GLU A 120 10.08 25.17 17.43
N ILE A 121 10.53 24.25 16.59
CA ILE A 121 11.43 23.17 17.01
C ILE A 121 12.92 23.43 16.75
N ARG A 122 13.26 24.68 16.37
CA ARG A 122 14.64 25.16 16.13
C ARG A 122 15.38 24.40 15.02
N LEU A 123 14.67 23.98 13.99
CA LEU A 123 15.25 23.39 12.79
C LEU A 123 15.21 24.38 11.61
N THR A 124 16.08 24.17 10.63
CA THR A 124 15.94 24.85 9.34
C THR A 124 14.75 24.22 8.58
N ARG A 125 14.11 25.01 7.73
CA ARG A 125 13.00 24.52 6.86
C ARG A 125 13.36 23.25 6.10
N SER A 126 14.58 23.18 5.56
CA SER A 126 15.05 22.01 4.80
C SER A 126 15.19 20.78 5.68
N SER A 127 15.84 20.89 6.84
CA SER A 127 16.01 19.82 7.81
C SER A 127 14.66 19.33 8.34
N TYR A 128 13.79 20.26 8.73
CA TYR A 128 12.43 19.95 9.16
C TYR A 128 11.65 19.16 8.11
N THR A 129 11.61 19.66 6.86
CA THR A 129 10.85 19.02 5.79
C THR A 129 11.33 17.59 5.52
N ARG A 130 12.64 17.36 5.52
CA ARG A 130 13.23 16.03 5.32
C ARG A 130 12.85 15.08 6.45
N GLN A 131 13.15 15.44 7.69
CA GLN A 131 12.90 14.60 8.86
C GLN A 131 11.39 14.36 9.08
N PHE A 132 10.56 15.37 8.85
CA PHE A 132 9.10 15.23 8.93
C PHE A 132 8.57 14.20 7.91
N LYS A 133 9.10 14.25 6.67
CA LYS A 133 8.74 13.28 5.62
C LYS A 133 9.23 11.87 5.97
N GLU A 134 10.41 11.73 6.54
CA GLU A 134 10.95 10.43 7.01
C GLU A 134 10.05 9.79 8.06
N ILE A 135 9.51 10.58 9.01
CA ILE A 135 8.63 10.08 10.08
C ILE A 135 7.19 9.84 9.62
N THR A 136 6.64 10.77 8.80
CA THR A 136 5.19 10.76 8.47
C THR A 136 4.88 10.20 7.08
N GLY A 137 5.90 10.00 6.24
CA GLY A 137 5.75 9.65 4.83
C GLY A 137 5.24 10.80 3.94
N LYS A 138 4.90 11.97 4.51
CA LYS A 138 4.29 13.10 3.80
C LYS A 138 5.08 14.39 3.99
N LEU A 139 5.00 15.30 3.02
CA LEU A 139 5.49 16.65 3.22
C LEU A 139 4.62 17.39 4.27
N PRO A 140 5.18 18.36 5.05
CA PRO A 140 4.46 19.00 6.15
C PRO A 140 3.10 19.61 5.74
N LEU A 141 3.03 20.38 4.66
CA LEU A 141 1.76 20.95 4.19
C LEU A 141 0.78 19.92 3.66
N ASP A 142 1.27 18.83 3.07
CA ASP A 142 0.39 17.73 2.66
C ASP A 142 -0.18 16.99 3.87
N TYR A 143 0.59 16.87 4.95
CA TYR A 143 0.12 16.33 6.22
C TYR A 143 -0.94 17.23 6.86
N VAL A 144 -0.71 18.55 6.95
CA VAL A 144 -1.70 19.53 7.43
C VAL A 144 -2.99 19.42 6.62
N ASN A 145 -2.89 19.39 5.29
CA ASN A 145 -4.07 19.25 4.43
C ASN A 145 -4.78 17.91 4.65
N ALA A 146 -4.06 16.81 4.85
CA ALA A 146 -4.67 15.51 5.14
C ALA A 146 -5.46 15.55 6.46
N VAL A 147 -4.90 16.15 7.53
CA VAL A 147 -5.62 16.33 8.81
C VAL A 147 -6.89 17.17 8.63
N ARG A 148 -6.82 18.29 7.91
CA ARG A 148 -7.97 19.13 7.59
C ARG A 148 -9.06 18.36 6.84
N LEU A 149 -8.66 17.56 5.86
CA LEU A 149 -9.60 16.78 5.05
C LEU A 149 -10.27 15.67 5.88
N GLU A 150 -9.54 15.02 6.79
CA GLU A 150 -10.16 14.04 7.71
C GLU A 150 -11.20 14.70 8.63
N HIS A 151 -10.90 15.87 9.19
CA HIS A 151 -11.90 16.60 9.99
C HIS A 151 -13.09 17.06 9.15
N SER A 152 -12.87 17.47 7.89
CA SER A 152 -13.97 17.86 7.01
C SER A 152 -14.90 16.69 6.67
N LYS A 153 -14.41 15.45 6.59
CA LYS A 153 -15.24 14.25 6.42
C LYS A 153 -16.26 14.13 7.55
N LEU A 154 -15.83 14.32 8.81
CA LEU A 154 -16.73 14.27 9.97
C LEU A 154 -17.80 15.35 9.89
N LEU A 155 -17.43 16.60 9.57
CA LEU A 155 -18.38 17.70 9.43
C LEU A 155 -19.38 17.45 8.29
N LEU A 156 -18.93 16.92 7.16
CA LEU A 156 -19.80 16.55 6.04
C LEU A 156 -20.83 15.47 6.42
N GLN A 157 -20.47 14.54 7.28
CA GLN A 157 -21.37 13.48 7.76
C GLN A 157 -22.35 13.97 8.81
N MET A 158 -21.90 14.84 9.73
CA MET A 158 -22.63 15.18 10.95
C MET A 158 -23.43 16.48 10.85
N THR A 159 -23.11 17.39 9.91
CA THR A 159 -23.73 18.72 9.84
C THR A 159 -24.30 19.03 8.46
N ASP A 160 -25.28 19.95 8.41
CA ASP A 160 -25.83 20.50 7.16
C ASP A 160 -25.15 21.80 6.72
N ASP A 161 -24.01 22.14 7.35
CA ASP A 161 -23.28 23.35 7.06
C ASP A 161 -22.92 23.45 5.57
N ARG A 162 -22.87 24.67 5.05
CA ARG A 162 -22.46 24.92 3.66
C ARG A 162 -21.01 24.49 3.46
N LEU A 163 -20.67 24.05 2.25
CA LEU A 163 -19.30 23.63 1.93
C LEU A 163 -18.27 24.74 2.19
N HIS A 164 -18.67 25.99 1.99
CA HIS A 164 -17.87 27.17 2.31
C HIS A 164 -17.52 27.22 3.81
N ASP A 165 -18.51 27.04 4.67
CA ASP A 165 -18.36 27.12 6.11
C ASP A 165 -17.51 25.95 6.63
N ILE A 166 -17.73 24.75 6.12
CA ILE A 166 -16.90 23.58 6.43
C ILE A 166 -15.43 23.83 6.01
N ALA A 167 -15.22 24.35 4.79
CA ALA A 167 -13.86 24.65 4.31
C ALA A 167 -13.15 25.63 5.27
N GLN A 168 -13.83 26.71 5.68
CA GLN A 168 -13.29 27.68 6.64
C GLN A 168 -13.01 27.04 8.02
N ASN A 169 -13.96 26.29 8.54
CA ASN A 169 -13.84 25.65 9.86
C ASN A 169 -12.68 24.67 9.96
N VAL A 170 -12.27 24.07 8.85
CA VAL A 170 -11.10 23.19 8.82
C VAL A 170 -9.83 23.88 8.33
N GLY A 171 -9.83 25.21 8.17
CA GLY A 171 -8.65 26.02 7.86
C GLY A 171 -8.33 26.19 6.35
N PHE A 172 -9.27 25.92 5.45
CA PHE A 172 -9.12 26.27 4.03
C PHE A 172 -9.72 27.66 3.75
N ASN A 173 -8.93 28.56 3.23
CA ASN A 173 -9.39 29.92 2.89
C ASN A 173 -10.21 30.01 1.60
N ASN A 174 -10.28 28.91 0.83
CA ASN A 174 -10.94 28.90 -0.48
C ASN A 174 -11.68 27.57 -0.68
N GLU A 175 -13.00 27.64 -0.89
CA GLU A 175 -13.89 26.49 -1.11
C GLU A 175 -13.52 25.69 -2.38
N TYR A 176 -13.10 26.35 -3.48
CA TYR A 176 -12.71 25.66 -4.71
C TYR A 176 -11.41 24.85 -4.49
N TYR A 177 -10.45 25.44 -3.78
CA TYR A 177 -9.22 24.75 -3.44
C TYR A 177 -9.51 23.56 -2.50
N PHE A 178 -10.35 23.76 -1.48
CA PHE A 178 -10.84 22.68 -0.62
C PHE A 178 -11.49 21.58 -1.43
N GLY A 179 -12.48 21.88 -2.29
CA GLY A 179 -13.19 20.90 -3.11
C GLY A 179 -12.26 20.08 -4.00
N ARG A 180 -11.26 20.74 -4.62
CA ARG A 180 -10.25 20.06 -5.45
C ARG A 180 -9.36 19.15 -4.63
N ARG A 181 -8.85 19.62 -3.48
CA ARG A 181 -8.01 18.82 -2.58
C ARG A 181 -8.78 17.66 -1.97
N PHE A 182 -10.04 17.90 -1.60
CA PHE A 182 -10.93 16.87 -1.07
C PHE A 182 -11.18 15.77 -2.11
N LYS A 183 -11.51 16.15 -3.37
CA LYS A 183 -11.68 15.19 -4.46
C LYS A 183 -10.39 14.42 -4.75
N GLN A 184 -9.24 15.08 -4.72
CA GLN A 184 -7.94 14.42 -4.90
C GLN A 184 -7.64 13.43 -3.78
N TYR A 185 -8.08 13.70 -2.55
CA TYR A 185 -7.82 12.88 -1.37
C TYR A 185 -8.80 11.71 -1.23
N THR A 186 -10.11 11.95 -1.49
CA THR A 186 -11.19 10.96 -1.30
C THR A 186 -11.67 10.33 -2.61
N GLY A 187 -11.29 10.89 -3.75
CA GLY A 187 -11.78 10.50 -5.07
C GLY A 187 -13.12 11.09 -5.47
N VAL A 188 -13.91 11.66 -4.53
CA VAL A 188 -15.23 12.23 -4.78
C VAL A 188 -15.33 13.67 -4.27
N SER A 189 -16.27 14.45 -4.83
CA SER A 189 -16.48 15.83 -4.34
C SER A 189 -17.08 15.83 -2.91
N PRO A 190 -16.87 16.91 -2.11
CA PRO A 190 -17.45 17.02 -0.76
C PRO A 190 -18.97 16.83 -0.72
N GLY A 191 -19.69 17.41 -1.71
CA GLY A 191 -21.15 17.26 -1.79
C GLY A 191 -21.59 15.82 -2.08
N LEU A 192 -20.86 15.12 -2.95
CA LEU A 192 -21.11 13.71 -3.25
C LEU A 192 -20.78 12.83 -2.04
N TYR A 193 -19.65 13.08 -1.37
CA TYR A 193 -19.26 12.41 -0.14
C TYR A 193 -20.35 12.52 0.94
N ARG A 194 -20.88 13.74 1.19
CA ARG A 194 -22.01 13.96 2.10
C ARG A 194 -23.22 13.12 1.72
N ARG A 195 -23.59 13.10 0.44
CA ARG A 195 -24.76 12.34 -0.05
C ARG A 195 -24.57 10.84 0.22
N HIS A 196 -23.43 10.28 -0.14
CA HIS A 196 -23.16 8.85 0.01
C HIS A 196 -23.22 8.38 1.47
N HIS A 197 -22.84 9.26 2.40
CA HIS A 197 -22.85 8.92 3.83
C HIS A 197 -24.24 9.09 4.50
N ARG A 198 -25.18 9.74 3.82
CA ARG A 198 -26.51 10.03 4.38
C ARG A 198 -27.68 9.33 3.68
N GLN A 199 -27.46 8.90 2.46
CA GLN A 199 -28.52 8.30 1.62
C GLN A 199 -28.00 7.02 0.96
N GLU A 200 -28.93 6.14 0.59
CA GLU A 200 -28.58 5.00 -0.27
C GLU A 200 -28.23 5.50 -1.66
N VAL A 201 -27.14 5.00 -2.20
CA VAL A 201 -26.59 5.40 -3.49
C VAL A 201 -26.88 4.33 -4.53
N ARG A 202 -27.41 4.73 -5.66
CA ARG A 202 -27.61 3.87 -6.83
C ARG A 202 -26.27 3.69 -7.55
N VAL A 203 -25.52 2.65 -7.17
CA VAL A 203 -24.15 2.42 -7.64
C VAL A 203 -24.11 1.37 -8.77
N PHE A 204 -23.28 1.65 -9.78
CA PHE A 204 -22.80 0.67 -10.75
C PHE A 204 -21.29 0.53 -10.61
N ALA A 205 -20.81 -0.68 -10.41
CA ALA A 205 -19.42 -0.95 -10.07
C ALA A 205 -18.90 -2.20 -10.80
N PRO A 206 -18.68 -2.12 -12.14
CA PRO A 206 -18.30 -3.28 -12.97
C PRO A 206 -17.10 -4.03 -12.38
N TYR A 207 -17.28 -5.33 -12.13
CA TYR A 207 -16.32 -6.23 -11.47
C TYR A 207 -15.87 -5.83 -10.05
N LEU A 208 -16.50 -4.80 -9.46
CA LEU A 208 -16.35 -4.41 -8.06
C LEU A 208 -17.64 -4.69 -7.26
N GLU A 209 -18.63 -5.31 -7.86
CA GLU A 209 -19.92 -5.66 -7.25
C GLU A 209 -19.75 -6.47 -5.96
N ASP A 210 -18.74 -7.34 -5.91
CA ASP A 210 -18.39 -8.13 -4.72
C ASP A 210 -18.17 -7.24 -3.50
N PHE A 211 -17.37 -6.17 -3.63
CA PHE A 211 -17.08 -5.24 -2.55
C PHE A 211 -18.28 -4.40 -2.14
N VAL A 212 -19.06 -3.96 -3.14
CA VAL A 212 -20.28 -3.17 -2.92
C VAL A 212 -21.32 -4.00 -2.17
N LEU A 213 -21.51 -5.24 -2.59
CA LEU A 213 -22.46 -6.16 -1.98
C LEU A 213 -22.01 -6.60 -0.57
N ALA A 214 -20.71 -6.85 -0.36
CA ALA A 214 -20.16 -7.15 0.96
C ALA A 214 -20.41 -6.05 1.99
N LEU A 215 -20.44 -4.80 1.53
CA LEU A 215 -20.79 -3.63 2.37
C LEU A 215 -22.30 -3.44 2.56
N GLY A 216 -23.13 -4.34 2.04
CA GLY A 216 -24.58 -4.32 2.17
C GLY A 216 -25.29 -3.37 1.20
N ILE A 217 -24.62 -2.98 0.09
CA ILE A 217 -25.22 -2.15 -0.95
C ILE A 217 -25.52 -3.06 -2.16
N LYS A 218 -26.77 -3.06 -2.62
CA LYS A 218 -27.15 -3.74 -3.84
C LYS A 218 -26.88 -2.84 -5.04
N PRO A 219 -26.05 -3.27 -6.02
CA PRO A 219 -25.81 -2.46 -7.21
C PRO A 219 -27.08 -2.36 -8.07
N VAL A 220 -27.25 -1.26 -8.80
CA VAL A 220 -28.39 -1.07 -9.69
C VAL A 220 -28.26 -1.83 -11.02
N LEU A 221 -27.04 -2.19 -11.36
CA LEU A 221 -26.67 -3.02 -12.50
C LEU A 221 -25.56 -3.98 -12.09
N GLN A 222 -25.58 -5.19 -12.63
CA GLN A 222 -24.48 -6.13 -12.54
C GLN A 222 -23.74 -6.20 -13.87
N CYS A 223 -22.42 -6.27 -13.79
CA CYS A 223 -21.57 -6.39 -14.97
C CYS A 223 -21.67 -7.79 -15.57
N SER A 224 -21.76 -7.87 -16.89
CA SER A 224 -21.56 -9.10 -17.63
C SER A 224 -20.55 -8.92 -18.76
N HIS A 225 -19.95 -10.02 -19.19
CA HIS A 225 -18.98 -10.06 -20.28
C HIS A 225 -19.41 -11.13 -21.29
N ARG A 226 -19.32 -10.85 -22.57
CA ARG A 226 -19.75 -11.75 -23.64
C ARG A 226 -19.21 -13.18 -23.51
N SER A 227 -17.93 -13.32 -23.13
CA SER A 227 -17.27 -14.64 -23.00
C SER A 227 -17.48 -15.26 -21.64
N TRP A 228 -17.46 -14.48 -20.55
CA TRP A 228 -17.43 -14.99 -19.17
C TRP A 228 -18.78 -14.97 -18.46
N GLY A 229 -19.77 -14.25 -19.01
CA GLY A 229 -21.05 -14.05 -18.36
C GLY A 229 -20.95 -13.06 -17.18
N ARG A 230 -21.76 -13.28 -16.18
CA ARG A 230 -21.86 -12.48 -14.95
C ARG A 230 -21.28 -13.23 -13.75
N GLN A 231 -21.10 -12.52 -12.64
CA GLN A 231 -20.63 -13.07 -11.36
C GLN A 231 -21.78 -13.79 -10.63
N GLN A 232 -22.11 -15.01 -11.05
CA GLN A 232 -23.27 -15.77 -10.52
C GLN A 232 -23.18 -16.01 -9.01
N TYR A 233 -21.99 -16.14 -8.45
CA TYR A 233 -21.75 -16.38 -7.03
C TYR A 233 -22.26 -15.24 -6.13
N LEU A 234 -22.58 -14.06 -6.69
CA LEU A 234 -23.09 -12.91 -5.94
C LEU A 234 -24.60 -13.00 -5.66
N GLY A 235 -25.34 -13.88 -6.31
CA GLY A 235 -26.79 -14.02 -6.10
C GLY A 235 -27.58 -12.78 -6.53
N LEU A 236 -27.19 -12.13 -7.63
CA LEU A 236 -27.81 -10.91 -8.15
C LEU A 236 -28.78 -11.18 -9.32
N GLU A 237 -29.54 -12.27 -9.28
CA GLU A 237 -30.42 -12.69 -10.40
C GLU A 237 -31.49 -11.64 -10.74
N ASP A 238 -31.91 -10.84 -9.78
CA ASP A 238 -32.91 -9.80 -9.93
C ASP A 238 -32.32 -8.43 -10.31
N VAL A 239 -31.00 -8.31 -10.44
CA VAL A 239 -30.31 -7.09 -10.87
C VAL A 239 -30.09 -7.13 -12.39
N PRO A 240 -30.52 -6.12 -13.15
CA PRO A 240 -30.34 -6.06 -14.60
C PRO A 240 -28.86 -6.16 -14.99
N GLU A 241 -28.58 -6.89 -16.06
CA GLU A 241 -27.23 -7.04 -16.60
C GLU A 241 -26.83 -5.86 -17.50
N PHE A 242 -25.57 -5.49 -17.41
CA PHE A 242 -24.91 -4.55 -18.31
C PHE A 242 -23.69 -5.22 -18.95
N ASP A 243 -23.78 -5.57 -20.22
CA ASP A 243 -22.65 -6.15 -20.96
C ASP A 243 -21.64 -5.07 -21.30
N VAL A 244 -20.49 -5.06 -20.60
CA VAL A 244 -19.42 -4.07 -20.77
C VAL A 244 -18.70 -4.20 -22.10
N THR A 245 -18.84 -5.33 -22.79
CA THR A 245 -18.23 -5.58 -24.13
C THR A 245 -19.04 -4.99 -25.27
N ARG A 246 -20.28 -4.62 -25.03
CA ARG A 246 -21.16 -4.04 -26.05
C ARG A 246 -21.02 -2.54 -26.10
N MET A 247 -20.68 -2.03 -27.28
CA MET A 247 -20.54 -0.57 -27.51
C MET A 247 -21.88 0.16 -27.48
N ASP A 248 -22.97 -0.52 -27.81
CA ASP A 248 -24.35 -0.01 -27.86
C ASP A 248 -25.10 -0.19 -26.54
N ALA A 249 -24.48 -0.84 -25.52
CA ALA A 249 -25.10 -0.97 -24.22
C ALA A 249 -25.31 0.41 -23.58
N GLY A 250 -26.57 0.72 -23.27
CA GLY A 250 -27.00 1.99 -22.69
C GLY A 250 -27.73 1.81 -21.37
N PHE A 251 -27.86 2.92 -20.66
CA PHE A 251 -28.68 3.00 -19.46
C PHE A 251 -30.11 3.39 -19.84
N ASN A 252 -31.09 2.81 -19.17
CA ASN A 252 -32.50 3.21 -19.31
C ASN A 252 -32.93 4.00 -18.05
N GLU A 253 -34.09 4.62 -18.09
CA GLU A 253 -34.59 5.49 -16.99
C GLU A 253 -34.64 4.77 -15.65
N THR A 254 -34.82 3.46 -15.60
CA THR A 254 -34.98 2.69 -14.37
C THR A 254 -33.63 2.26 -13.77
N ASN A 255 -32.57 2.15 -14.58
CA ASN A 255 -31.29 1.62 -14.17
C ASN A 255 -30.12 2.60 -14.26
N VAL A 256 -30.38 3.88 -14.50
CA VAL A 256 -29.31 4.92 -14.46
C VAL A 256 -28.67 4.96 -13.09
N PRO A 257 -27.36 4.75 -13.00
CA PRO A 257 -26.64 4.90 -11.73
C PRO A 257 -26.50 6.39 -11.36
N GLU A 258 -26.43 6.66 -10.06
CA GLU A 258 -26.07 7.98 -9.53
C GLU A 258 -24.58 8.10 -9.27
N PHE A 259 -23.89 6.97 -9.23
CA PHE A 259 -22.46 6.88 -9.00
C PHE A 259 -21.87 5.64 -9.67
N ILE A 260 -20.69 5.78 -10.25
CA ILE A 260 -19.99 4.70 -10.94
C ILE A 260 -18.60 4.50 -10.30
N MET A 261 -18.25 3.24 -10.03
CA MET A 261 -16.92 2.87 -9.56
C MET A 261 -16.24 2.00 -10.61
N LEU A 262 -15.05 2.40 -11.02
CA LEU A 262 -14.25 1.66 -11.99
C LEU A 262 -12.90 1.31 -11.40
N ASN A 263 -12.34 0.21 -11.83
CA ASN A 263 -10.95 -0.15 -11.55
C ASN A 263 -10.06 0.36 -12.69
N ASP A 264 -8.89 0.90 -12.36
CA ASP A 264 -7.89 1.37 -13.34
C ASP A 264 -7.50 0.30 -14.38
N GLY A 265 -7.57 -0.97 -14.03
CA GLY A 265 -7.32 -2.09 -14.95
C GLY A 265 -8.26 -2.14 -16.16
N TYR A 266 -9.41 -1.47 -16.07
CA TYR A 266 -10.44 -1.42 -17.13
C TYR A 266 -10.32 -0.24 -18.08
N LYS A 267 -9.31 0.62 -17.95
CA LYS A 267 -9.03 1.74 -18.89
C LYS A 267 -8.99 1.29 -20.36
N ARG A 268 -8.54 0.07 -20.62
CA ARG A 268 -8.49 -0.54 -21.96
C ARG A 268 -9.87 -0.84 -22.58
N TRP A 269 -10.97 -0.79 -21.82
CA TRP A 269 -12.31 -1.13 -22.28
C TRP A 269 -13.16 0.08 -22.64
N ASN A 270 -12.52 1.25 -22.86
CA ASN A 270 -13.17 2.50 -23.27
C ASN A 270 -14.36 2.88 -22.37
N LEU A 271 -14.10 2.87 -21.05
CA LEU A 271 -15.11 3.17 -20.04
C LEU A 271 -15.32 4.68 -19.80
N ASP A 272 -14.57 5.55 -20.47
CA ASP A 272 -14.70 7.01 -20.36
C ASP A 272 -16.12 7.50 -20.67
N ARG A 273 -16.88 6.72 -21.46
CA ARG A 273 -18.31 6.98 -21.73
C ARG A 273 -19.16 7.02 -20.46
N PHE A 274 -18.75 6.36 -19.40
CA PHE A 274 -19.48 6.34 -18.14
C PHE A 274 -19.40 7.66 -17.38
N GLU A 275 -18.33 8.43 -17.56
CA GLU A 275 -18.20 9.76 -16.94
C GLU A 275 -19.27 10.75 -17.41
N GLN A 276 -19.86 10.51 -18.60
CA GLN A 276 -20.95 11.31 -19.13
C GLN A 276 -22.31 10.96 -18.49
N VAL A 277 -22.40 9.82 -17.83
CA VAL A 277 -23.64 9.31 -17.23
C VAL A 277 -23.77 9.71 -15.76
N ALA A 278 -22.70 9.49 -14.98
CA ALA A 278 -22.69 9.79 -13.56
C ALA A 278 -21.27 10.12 -13.08
N PRO A 279 -21.13 10.78 -11.93
CA PRO A 279 -19.83 10.93 -11.26
C PRO A 279 -19.13 9.59 -11.11
N THR A 280 -17.89 9.52 -11.64
CA THR A 280 -17.12 8.28 -11.68
C THR A 280 -15.92 8.37 -10.76
N PHE A 281 -15.71 7.32 -9.99
CA PHE A 281 -14.54 7.11 -9.14
C PHE A 281 -13.68 5.99 -9.73
N TYR A 282 -12.38 6.27 -9.88
CA TYR A 282 -11.41 5.29 -10.31
C TYR A 282 -10.66 4.74 -9.10
N MET A 283 -10.86 3.46 -8.83
CA MET A 283 -10.13 2.73 -7.81
C MET A 283 -8.71 2.47 -8.31
N GLU A 284 -7.72 2.94 -7.58
CA GLU A 284 -6.32 2.59 -7.83
C GLU A 284 -6.13 1.10 -7.55
N HIS A 285 -5.54 0.41 -8.52
CA HIS A 285 -5.34 -1.03 -8.45
C HIS A 285 -3.93 -1.34 -7.96
N GLU A 286 -3.75 -1.37 -6.66
CA GLU A 286 -2.51 -1.80 -6.02
C GLU A 286 -2.59 -3.29 -5.65
N GLY A 287 -2.19 -4.14 -6.60
CA GLY A 287 -1.78 -5.53 -6.30
C GLY A 287 -2.86 -6.49 -5.77
N GLU A 288 -4.15 -6.24 -6.01
CA GLU A 288 -5.27 -7.10 -5.54
C GLU A 288 -5.35 -7.22 -4.00
N ASP A 289 -4.89 -6.20 -3.27
CA ASP A 289 -5.15 -6.09 -1.84
C ASP A 289 -6.65 -5.78 -1.60
N TRP A 290 -7.44 -6.84 -1.48
CA TRP A 290 -8.88 -6.73 -1.32
C TRP A 290 -9.29 -5.97 -0.06
N ARG A 291 -8.48 -6.03 1.00
CA ARG A 291 -8.76 -5.31 2.25
C ARG A 291 -8.67 -3.79 2.06
N SER A 292 -7.65 -3.33 1.35
CA SER A 292 -7.50 -1.91 1.01
C SER A 292 -8.60 -1.44 0.05
N ILE A 293 -8.97 -2.26 -0.93
CA ILE A 293 -10.05 -1.96 -1.86
C ILE A 293 -11.40 -1.90 -1.14
N LEU A 294 -11.68 -2.83 -0.23
CA LEU A 294 -12.89 -2.83 0.60
C LEU A 294 -12.97 -1.54 1.46
N LYS A 295 -11.86 -1.15 2.10
CA LYS A 295 -11.79 0.07 2.91
C LYS A 295 -12.04 1.32 2.06
N SER A 296 -11.40 1.43 0.90
CA SER A 296 -11.57 2.56 -0.01
C SER A 296 -13.01 2.62 -0.56
N THR A 297 -13.58 1.47 -0.92
CA THR A 297 -15.00 1.37 -1.34
C THR A 297 -15.93 1.82 -0.23
N ALA A 298 -15.68 1.38 1.00
CA ALA A 298 -16.49 1.73 2.16
C ALA A 298 -16.40 3.23 2.50
N ASP A 299 -15.21 3.83 2.41
CA ASP A 299 -15.04 5.27 2.64
C ASP A 299 -15.81 6.10 1.61
N VAL A 300 -15.70 5.75 0.34
CA VAL A 300 -16.42 6.44 -0.75
C VAL A 300 -17.93 6.28 -0.64
N LEU A 301 -18.42 5.11 -0.23
CA LEU A 301 -19.85 4.78 -0.16
C LEU A 301 -20.47 4.96 1.24
N GLY A 302 -19.71 5.47 2.22
CA GLY A 302 -20.22 5.75 3.56
C GLY A 302 -20.52 4.51 4.39
N LYS A 303 -19.80 3.41 4.18
CA LYS A 303 -20.02 2.12 4.86
C LYS A 303 -18.83 1.69 5.73
N VAL A 304 -18.02 2.64 6.20
CA VAL A 304 -16.78 2.36 6.97
C VAL A 304 -17.03 1.49 8.21
N ASN A 305 -18.18 1.65 8.85
CA ASN A 305 -18.60 0.84 10.00
C ASN A 305 -18.78 -0.65 9.70
N ARG A 306 -18.97 -1.05 8.42
CA ARG A 306 -19.14 -2.45 8.01
C ARG A 306 -17.82 -3.18 7.78
N VAL A 307 -16.72 -2.44 7.59
CA VAL A 307 -15.44 -2.99 7.13
C VAL A 307 -14.90 -4.06 8.08
N GLN A 308 -14.91 -3.78 9.39
CA GLN A 308 -14.35 -4.71 10.37
C GLN A 308 -15.16 -5.99 10.48
N ASP A 309 -16.49 -5.89 10.41
CA ASP A 309 -17.37 -7.07 10.42
C ASP A 309 -17.13 -7.97 9.21
N VAL A 310 -16.97 -7.36 8.01
CA VAL A 310 -16.72 -8.09 6.76
C VAL A 310 -15.35 -8.78 6.78
N ILE A 311 -14.31 -8.07 7.21
CA ILE A 311 -12.95 -8.63 7.31
C ILE A 311 -12.94 -9.75 8.35
N GLY A 312 -13.49 -9.52 9.55
CA GLY A 312 -13.51 -10.49 10.64
C GLY A 312 -14.23 -11.77 10.24
N ALA A 313 -15.41 -11.68 9.62
CA ALA A 313 -16.16 -12.85 9.15
C ALA A 313 -15.38 -13.69 8.12
N TYR A 314 -14.62 -13.04 7.24
CA TYR A 314 -13.73 -13.76 6.31
C TYR A 314 -12.56 -14.43 7.02
N GLU A 315 -11.90 -13.72 7.94
CA GLU A 315 -10.73 -14.22 8.68
C GLU A 315 -11.10 -15.39 9.59
N ASP A 316 -12.23 -15.33 10.28
CA ASP A 316 -12.75 -16.43 11.08
C ASP A 316 -13.00 -17.68 10.22
N LYS A 317 -13.63 -17.52 9.06
CA LYS A 317 -13.86 -18.59 8.10
C LYS A 317 -12.54 -19.19 7.59
N ALA A 318 -11.54 -18.35 7.28
CA ALA A 318 -10.25 -18.81 6.81
C ALA A 318 -9.50 -19.61 7.89
N VAL A 319 -9.57 -19.19 9.16
CA VAL A 319 -8.95 -19.89 10.29
C VAL A 319 -9.57 -21.26 10.48
N GLU A 320 -10.92 -21.37 10.50
CA GLU A 320 -11.62 -22.64 10.64
C GLU A 320 -11.26 -23.60 9.49
N ALA A 321 -11.27 -23.11 8.26
CA ALA A 321 -10.91 -23.88 7.08
C ALA A 321 -9.45 -24.38 7.13
N LYS A 322 -8.52 -23.52 7.55
CA LYS A 322 -7.11 -23.88 7.70
C LYS A 322 -6.89 -24.99 8.72
N GLU A 323 -7.58 -24.95 9.85
CA GLU A 323 -7.50 -26.02 10.86
C GLU A 323 -8.01 -27.36 10.32
N GLN A 324 -9.08 -27.36 9.55
CA GLN A 324 -9.61 -28.54 8.92
C GLN A 324 -8.63 -29.09 7.87
N LEU A 325 -8.15 -28.27 6.95
CA LEU A 325 -7.23 -28.65 5.88
C LEU A 325 -5.89 -29.14 6.40
N THR A 326 -5.35 -28.56 7.46
CA THR A 326 -4.08 -28.98 8.07
C THR A 326 -4.09 -30.44 8.52
N ARG A 327 -5.26 -30.99 8.88
CA ARG A 327 -5.40 -32.40 9.29
C ARG A 327 -5.39 -33.35 8.08
N HIS A 328 -5.98 -32.94 6.96
CA HIS A 328 -6.20 -33.78 5.78
C HIS A 328 -5.05 -33.69 4.77
N MET A 329 -4.44 -32.51 4.61
CA MET A 329 -3.50 -32.18 3.54
C MET A 329 -2.02 -32.35 3.90
N ARG A 330 -1.67 -33.19 4.91
CA ARG A 330 -0.29 -33.34 5.37
C ARG A 330 0.64 -33.82 4.26
N GLY A 331 1.61 -32.97 3.90
CA GLY A 331 2.66 -33.29 2.91
C GLY A 331 2.19 -33.29 1.47
N GLN A 332 0.92 -32.98 1.20
CA GLN A 332 0.38 -32.88 -0.14
C GLN A 332 0.51 -31.44 -0.69
N THR A 333 0.75 -31.36 -1.98
CA THR A 333 0.98 -30.10 -2.69
C THR A 333 -0.19 -29.74 -3.58
N VAL A 334 -0.42 -28.44 -3.73
CA VAL A 334 -1.51 -27.90 -4.53
C VAL A 334 -0.96 -26.95 -5.59
N ALA A 335 -1.59 -26.92 -6.77
CA ALA A 335 -1.36 -25.89 -7.77
C ALA A 335 -2.69 -25.46 -8.42
N PHE A 336 -2.71 -24.24 -8.98
CA PHE A 336 -3.87 -23.71 -9.70
C PHE A 336 -3.48 -23.30 -11.11
N LEU A 337 -4.28 -23.75 -12.08
CA LEU A 337 -4.12 -23.46 -13.50
C LEU A 337 -5.38 -22.78 -14.08
N ARG A 338 -5.15 -21.73 -14.84
CA ARG A 338 -6.13 -21.18 -15.78
C ARG A 338 -5.77 -21.67 -17.18
N ILE A 339 -6.70 -22.27 -17.87
CA ILE A 339 -6.51 -22.90 -19.18
C ILE A 339 -7.37 -22.17 -20.20
N SER A 340 -6.74 -21.64 -21.26
CA SER A 340 -7.42 -21.08 -22.42
C SER A 340 -7.07 -21.89 -23.69
N ALA A 341 -7.66 -21.53 -24.81
CA ALA A 341 -7.33 -22.14 -26.10
C ALA A 341 -5.86 -21.87 -26.50
N SER A 342 -5.29 -20.76 -26.08
CA SER A 342 -3.95 -20.28 -26.47
C SER A 342 -2.88 -20.48 -25.40
N GLU A 343 -3.24 -20.57 -24.11
CA GLU A 343 -2.27 -20.52 -23.02
C GLU A 343 -2.68 -21.36 -21.80
N ILE A 344 -1.67 -21.95 -21.16
CA ILE A 344 -1.78 -22.54 -19.83
C ILE A 344 -1.10 -21.56 -18.85
N THR A 345 -1.85 -21.02 -17.91
CA THR A 345 -1.34 -20.04 -16.96
C THR A 345 -1.26 -20.66 -15.56
N LEU A 346 -0.07 -20.72 -14.97
CA LEU A 346 0.18 -21.10 -13.59
C LEU A 346 0.11 -19.88 -12.69
N TYR A 347 -0.63 -19.94 -11.60
CA TYR A 347 -0.72 -18.85 -10.62
C TYR A 347 0.29 -19.02 -9.49
N GLY A 348 0.87 -17.90 -9.06
CA GLY A 348 1.86 -17.83 -8.00
C GLY A 348 1.28 -17.96 -6.59
N ASP A 349 2.17 -18.06 -5.61
CA ASP A 349 1.83 -18.26 -4.20
C ASP A 349 1.70 -16.95 -3.39
N GLN A 350 2.24 -15.83 -3.89
CA GLN A 350 2.30 -14.58 -3.14
C GLN A 350 1.24 -13.56 -3.55
N TYR A 351 0.89 -13.50 -4.83
CA TYR A 351 0.06 -12.44 -5.42
C TYR A 351 -1.07 -13.01 -6.27
N GLY A 352 -2.01 -12.13 -6.64
CA GLY A 352 -3.08 -12.45 -7.58
C GLY A 352 -4.36 -12.96 -6.91
N TYR A 353 -5.24 -13.49 -7.73
CA TYR A 353 -6.60 -13.84 -7.33
C TYR A 353 -6.70 -15.11 -6.46
N VAL A 354 -5.69 -15.93 -6.45
CA VAL A 354 -5.75 -17.30 -5.92
C VAL A 354 -4.68 -17.59 -4.88
N GLY A 355 -3.43 -17.17 -5.13
CA GLY A 355 -2.29 -17.46 -4.26
C GLY A 355 -2.49 -17.08 -2.81
N PRO A 356 -2.93 -15.85 -2.51
CA PRO A 356 -3.19 -15.42 -1.12
C PRO A 356 -4.19 -16.33 -0.40
N VAL A 357 -5.28 -16.74 -1.05
CA VAL A 357 -6.28 -17.61 -0.42
C VAL A 357 -5.73 -19.02 -0.18
N LEU A 358 -5.18 -19.65 -1.23
CA LEU A 358 -4.69 -21.04 -1.13
C LEU A 358 -3.54 -21.17 -0.12
N TYR A 359 -2.55 -20.31 -0.23
CA TYR A 359 -1.27 -20.54 0.43
C TYR A 359 -1.06 -19.69 1.68
N GLN A 360 -1.55 -18.46 1.70
CA GLN A 360 -1.37 -17.57 2.86
C GLN A 360 -2.49 -17.76 3.88
N ASP A 361 -3.74 -17.63 3.45
CA ASP A 361 -4.89 -17.71 4.35
C ASP A 361 -5.15 -19.17 4.81
N LEU A 362 -5.19 -20.13 3.88
CA LEU A 362 -5.48 -21.53 4.17
C LEU A 362 -4.25 -22.38 4.51
N GLY A 363 -3.03 -21.86 4.23
CA GLY A 363 -1.78 -22.55 4.57
C GLY A 363 -1.53 -23.85 3.79
N LEU A 364 -2.14 -24.02 2.63
CA LEU A 364 -1.85 -25.16 1.73
C LEU A 364 -0.42 -25.07 1.21
N THR A 365 0.21 -26.21 0.93
CA THR A 365 1.58 -26.25 0.45
C THR A 365 1.59 -26.09 -1.07
N PRO A 366 2.20 -25.00 -1.61
CA PRO A 366 2.38 -24.87 -3.04
C PRO A 366 3.35 -25.92 -3.56
N HIS A 367 3.08 -26.47 -4.76
CA HIS A 367 4.08 -27.32 -5.43
C HIS A 367 5.35 -26.52 -5.71
N VAL A 368 6.52 -27.14 -5.62
CA VAL A 368 7.85 -26.47 -5.76
C VAL A 368 7.96 -25.62 -7.03
N ARG A 369 7.36 -26.05 -8.14
CA ARG A 369 7.36 -25.29 -9.40
C ARG A 369 6.54 -24.02 -9.35
N VAL A 370 5.50 -23.93 -8.52
CA VAL A 370 4.75 -22.68 -8.26
C VAL A 370 5.71 -21.65 -7.68
N GLN A 371 6.49 -22.04 -6.68
CA GLN A 371 7.46 -21.15 -6.04
C GLN A 371 8.61 -20.76 -6.99
N GLN A 372 9.13 -21.73 -7.77
CA GLN A 372 10.25 -21.47 -8.66
C GLN A 372 9.89 -20.57 -9.84
N TRP A 373 8.70 -20.72 -10.41
CA TRP A 373 8.32 -20.04 -11.64
C TRP A 373 7.49 -18.80 -11.46
N ALA A 374 6.68 -18.73 -10.39
CA ALA A 374 5.67 -17.69 -10.20
C ALA A 374 5.70 -16.97 -8.84
N SER A 375 6.66 -17.22 -7.94
CA SER A 375 6.64 -16.64 -6.59
C SER A 375 6.74 -15.11 -6.57
N GLN A 376 7.41 -14.50 -7.56
CA GLN A 376 7.54 -13.03 -7.65
C GLN A 376 6.54 -12.40 -8.62
N SER A 377 5.62 -13.19 -9.15
CA SER A 377 4.61 -12.75 -10.11
C SER A 377 3.23 -13.29 -9.74
N ARG A 378 2.20 -12.61 -10.23
CA ARG A 378 0.82 -13.12 -10.05
C ARG A 378 0.61 -14.44 -10.76
N ARG A 379 1.22 -14.59 -11.93
CA ARG A 379 1.04 -15.70 -12.85
C ARG A 379 2.15 -15.76 -13.87
N VAL A 380 2.33 -16.93 -14.45
CA VAL A 380 3.26 -17.19 -15.55
C VAL A 380 2.61 -18.11 -16.58
N GLY A 381 2.78 -17.81 -17.86
CA GLY A 381 2.42 -18.74 -18.94
C GLY A 381 3.40 -19.90 -18.96
N ILE A 382 2.92 -21.13 -19.03
CA ILE A 382 3.73 -22.35 -19.08
C ILE A 382 3.45 -23.16 -20.35
N GLY A 383 4.51 -23.75 -20.91
CA GLY A 383 4.39 -24.68 -22.01
C GLY A 383 4.10 -26.12 -21.57
N LEU A 384 3.84 -27.02 -22.53
CA LEU A 384 3.57 -28.43 -22.25
C LEU A 384 4.71 -29.15 -21.52
N GLU A 385 5.97 -28.81 -21.84
CA GLU A 385 7.14 -29.38 -21.16
C GLU A 385 7.19 -29.00 -19.68
N GLN A 386 6.84 -27.75 -19.35
CA GLN A 386 6.76 -27.28 -17.98
C GLN A 386 5.55 -27.88 -17.25
N LEU A 387 4.42 -28.02 -17.96
CA LEU A 387 3.24 -28.71 -17.42
C LEU A 387 3.58 -30.13 -16.95
N CYS A 388 4.35 -30.89 -17.73
CA CYS A 388 4.81 -32.24 -17.34
C CYS A 388 5.67 -32.27 -16.08
N GLN A 389 6.26 -31.14 -15.67
CA GLN A 389 7.05 -31.02 -14.46
C GLN A 389 6.23 -30.55 -13.25
N LEU A 390 4.95 -30.23 -13.45
CA LEU A 390 4.01 -29.85 -12.39
C LEU A 390 3.40 -31.13 -11.79
N GLU A 391 4.17 -31.76 -10.90
CA GLU A 391 3.81 -33.01 -10.23
C GLU A 391 3.04 -32.74 -8.92
N ALA A 392 2.15 -31.76 -8.92
CA ALA A 392 1.30 -31.46 -7.77
C ALA A 392 0.34 -32.63 -7.46
N ASP A 393 0.07 -32.85 -6.17
CA ASP A 393 -0.87 -33.88 -5.72
C ASP A 393 -2.31 -33.50 -6.05
N HIS A 394 -2.63 -32.20 -5.99
CA HIS A 394 -3.94 -31.63 -6.27
C HIS A 394 -3.84 -30.47 -7.25
N LEU A 395 -4.71 -30.46 -8.26
CA LEU A 395 -4.84 -29.39 -9.24
C LEU A 395 -6.23 -28.78 -9.21
N PHE A 396 -6.31 -27.50 -8.90
CA PHE A 396 -7.48 -26.70 -9.20
C PHE A 396 -7.34 -26.11 -10.59
N ILE A 397 -8.36 -26.21 -11.41
CA ILE A 397 -8.35 -25.69 -12.78
C ILE A 397 -9.57 -24.86 -13.08
N THR A 398 -9.41 -23.84 -13.91
CA THR A 398 -10.53 -23.10 -14.50
C THR A 398 -10.29 -22.88 -15.99
N PHE A 399 -11.37 -22.77 -16.76
CA PHE A 399 -11.30 -22.57 -18.19
C PHE A 399 -11.66 -21.13 -18.56
N ASP A 400 -10.84 -20.53 -19.42
CA ASP A 400 -11.08 -19.23 -20.03
C ASP A 400 -11.41 -19.40 -21.50
N ASN A 401 -12.62 -19.07 -21.87
CA ASN A 401 -13.12 -19.20 -23.23
C ASN A 401 -12.98 -17.91 -24.06
N MET A 402 -12.25 -16.90 -23.56
CA MET A 402 -12.13 -15.60 -24.24
C MET A 402 -11.54 -15.72 -25.63
N ASP A 403 -10.50 -16.56 -25.77
CA ASP A 403 -9.76 -16.75 -27.03
C ASP A 403 -10.27 -17.96 -27.82
N SER A 404 -11.31 -18.64 -27.37
CA SER A 404 -11.86 -19.84 -28.04
C SER A 404 -12.60 -19.45 -29.31
N ALA A 405 -12.23 -20.05 -30.43
CA ALA A 405 -12.91 -19.87 -31.71
C ALA A 405 -14.29 -20.60 -31.77
N TYR A 406 -14.45 -21.64 -30.94
CA TYR A 406 -15.69 -22.39 -30.78
C TYR A 406 -15.82 -22.96 -29.36
N PRO A 407 -17.06 -23.25 -28.90
CA PRO A 407 -17.26 -23.75 -27.53
C PRO A 407 -16.47 -25.02 -27.25
N GLY A 408 -15.74 -25.05 -26.14
CA GLY A 408 -14.95 -26.21 -25.69
C GLY A 408 -13.53 -26.27 -26.25
N GLU A 409 -13.10 -25.31 -27.07
CA GLU A 409 -11.72 -25.28 -27.59
C GLU A 409 -10.69 -25.23 -26.49
N GLU A 410 -10.97 -24.48 -25.42
CA GLU A 410 -10.14 -24.33 -24.22
C GLU A 410 -9.89 -25.65 -23.50
N ARG A 411 -10.75 -26.67 -23.74
CA ARG A 411 -10.68 -28.01 -23.11
C ARG A 411 -9.78 -28.99 -23.86
N LYS A 412 -9.28 -28.66 -25.04
CA LYS A 412 -8.45 -29.58 -25.86
C LYS A 412 -7.20 -30.09 -25.12
N LEU A 413 -6.70 -29.33 -24.15
CA LEU A 413 -5.57 -29.74 -23.31
C LEU A 413 -5.86 -31.06 -22.58
N LEU A 414 -7.11 -31.33 -22.17
CA LEU A 414 -7.49 -32.52 -21.41
C LEU A 414 -7.34 -33.82 -22.23
N GLU A 415 -7.32 -33.71 -23.55
CA GLU A 415 -7.18 -34.88 -24.46
C GLU A 415 -5.70 -35.24 -24.67
N ARG A 416 -4.77 -34.37 -24.34
CA ARG A 416 -3.32 -34.54 -24.58
C ARG A 416 -2.71 -35.56 -23.63
N ASP A 417 -1.70 -36.28 -24.10
CA ASP A 417 -0.97 -37.26 -23.31
C ASP A 417 -0.19 -36.62 -22.17
N GLU A 418 0.32 -35.39 -22.39
CA GLU A 418 1.03 -34.60 -21.37
C GLU A 418 0.11 -34.35 -20.15
N TRP A 419 -1.14 -33.99 -20.38
CA TRP A 419 -2.15 -33.83 -19.33
C TRP A 419 -2.45 -35.13 -18.60
N LYS A 420 -2.73 -36.21 -19.36
CA LYS A 420 -3.07 -37.51 -18.81
C LYS A 420 -1.98 -38.17 -17.96
N ARG A 421 -0.72 -37.71 -18.11
CA ARG A 421 0.42 -38.23 -17.36
C ARG A 421 0.58 -37.58 -16.00
N LEU A 422 -0.04 -36.41 -15.74
CA LEU A 422 0.07 -35.71 -14.47
C LEU A 422 -0.38 -36.57 -13.29
N PRO A 423 0.33 -36.55 -12.15
CA PRO A 423 -0.04 -37.32 -10.95
C PRO A 423 -1.45 -37.00 -10.48
N ALA A 424 -1.82 -35.73 -10.36
CA ALA A 424 -3.19 -35.35 -9.99
C ALA A 424 -4.26 -35.87 -10.91
N VAL A 425 -4.01 -35.91 -12.25
CA VAL A 425 -4.98 -36.46 -13.22
C VAL A 425 -5.13 -37.95 -13.04
N LYS A 426 -4.04 -38.70 -12.86
CA LYS A 426 -4.06 -40.14 -12.62
C LYS A 426 -4.77 -40.52 -11.32
N SER A 427 -4.63 -39.69 -10.29
CA SER A 427 -5.24 -39.91 -8.97
C SER A 427 -6.68 -39.39 -8.87
N GLY A 428 -7.19 -38.72 -9.91
CA GLY A 428 -8.53 -38.10 -9.88
C GLY A 428 -8.59 -36.82 -9.01
N HIS A 429 -7.46 -36.21 -8.70
CA HIS A 429 -7.38 -35.02 -7.87
C HIS A 429 -7.30 -33.72 -8.69
N VAL A 430 -8.14 -33.63 -9.71
CA VAL A 430 -8.31 -32.43 -10.54
C VAL A 430 -9.70 -31.87 -10.29
N TYR A 431 -9.76 -30.63 -9.88
CA TYR A 431 -10.99 -29.95 -9.47
C TYR A 431 -11.23 -28.76 -10.40
N GLU A 432 -12.28 -28.88 -11.21
CA GLU A 432 -12.74 -27.76 -12.05
C GLU A 432 -13.56 -26.81 -11.21
N VAL A 433 -13.21 -25.53 -11.27
CA VAL A 433 -13.83 -24.46 -10.48
C VAL A 433 -14.34 -23.33 -11.38
N ASP A 434 -15.35 -22.60 -10.88
CA ASP A 434 -15.99 -21.53 -11.65
C ASP A 434 -15.05 -20.39 -11.95
N PHE A 435 -14.99 -20.01 -13.24
CA PHE A 435 -14.08 -18.96 -13.71
C PHE A 435 -14.35 -17.62 -13.03
N MET A 436 -15.60 -17.17 -12.98
CA MET A 436 -15.92 -15.84 -12.44
C MET A 436 -15.69 -15.74 -10.94
N THR A 437 -15.87 -16.84 -10.20
CA THR A 437 -15.53 -16.91 -8.78
C THR A 437 -14.04 -16.89 -8.55
N TRP A 438 -13.27 -17.71 -9.28
CA TRP A 438 -11.84 -17.86 -9.01
C TRP A 438 -10.97 -16.77 -9.64
N MET A 439 -11.44 -16.13 -10.69
CA MET A 439 -10.77 -15.00 -11.33
C MET A 439 -11.25 -13.65 -10.80
N ASN A 440 -11.83 -13.63 -9.60
CA ASN A 440 -12.15 -12.42 -8.86
C ASN A 440 -11.34 -12.35 -7.55
N TYR A 441 -11.19 -11.15 -6.98
CA TYR A 441 -10.43 -10.90 -5.76
C TYR A 441 -11.26 -10.22 -4.65
N GLY A 442 -12.57 -10.20 -4.79
CA GLY A 442 -13.48 -9.69 -3.75
C GLY A 442 -13.61 -10.66 -2.57
N VAL A 443 -14.05 -10.14 -1.44
CA VAL A 443 -14.16 -10.92 -0.19
C VAL A 443 -15.19 -12.05 -0.28
N ILE A 444 -16.31 -11.83 -1.00
CA ILE A 444 -17.32 -12.87 -1.22
C ILE A 444 -16.75 -13.98 -2.08
N SER A 445 -16.07 -13.63 -3.19
CA SER A 445 -15.36 -14.55 -4.05
C SER A 445 -14.32 -15.39 -3.27
N HIS A 446 -13.52 -14.74 -2.41
CA HIS A 446 -12.55 -15.44 -1.57
C HIS A 446 -13.24 -16.40 -0.59
N GLY A 447 -14.35 -15.98 0.01
CA GLY A 447 -15.17 -16.85 0.86
C GLY A 447 -15.71 -18.06 0.11
N LYS A 448 -16.11 -17.91 -1.18
CA LYS A 448 -16.56 -19.02 -2.03
C LYS A 448 -15.42 -19.95 -2.44
N LYS A 449 -14.22 -19.43 -2.70
CA LYS A 449 -13.04 -20.28 -2.93
C LYS A 449 -12.73 -21.16 -1.71
N ILE A 450 -12.88 -20.63 -0.49
CA ILE A 450 -12.74 -21.43 0.72
C ILE A 450 -13.77 -22.56 0.74
N ASP A 451 -15.05 -22.28 0.40
CA ASP A 451 -16.10 -23.31 0.33
C ASP A 451 -15.75 -24.41 -0.68
N ASP A 452 -15.33 -24.02 -1.90
CA ASP A 452 -14.91 -24.97 -2.94
C ASP A 452 -13.73 -25.83 -2.47
N ILE A 453 -12.70 -25.20 -1.84
CA ILE A 453 -11.53 -25.92 -1.36
C ILE A 453 -11.91 -26.92 -0.26
N LEU A 454 -12.77 -26.54 0.67
CA LEU A 454 -13.26 -27.45 1.71
C LEU A 454 -14.11 -28.58 1.14
N GLN A 455 -14.88 -28.32 0.10
CA GLN A 455 -15.67 -29.34 -0.58
C GLN A 455 -14.80 -30.46 -1.19
N TYR A 456 -13.63 -30.11 -1.69
CA TYR A 456 -12.74 -31.06 -2.40
C TYR A 456 -11.65 -31.65 -1.51
N LEU A 457 -11.15 -30.90 -0.52
CA LEU A 457 -9.96 -31.26 0.28
C LEU A 457 -10.26 -31.40 1.79
N GLY A 458 -11.47 -31.04 2.23
CA GLY A 458 -11.89 -31.03 3.64
C GLY A 458 -12.39 -32.33 4.25
#